data_2a77552ff9e8f8e9b5ac76420cc8390d
#
_entry.id   2a77552ff9e8f8e9b5ac76420cc8390d
#
_cell.length_a   1.000
_cell.length_b   1.000
_cell.length_c   1.000
_cell.angle_alpha   90.00
_cell.angle_beta   90.00
_cell.angle_gamma   90.00
#
_symmetry.space_group_name_H-M   'P 1'
#
loop_
_entity.id
_entity.type
_entity.pdbx_description
1 polymer ?
#
loop_
_entity_poly.entity_id
_entity_poly.type
_entity_poly.pdbx_seq_one_letter_code
_entity_poly.pdbx_strand_id
1 'polypeptide(L)'
;ILLEANKLCLEIIYRNALDRELGRNLAQTDSLKTLMEKLYNEGNVGRKDYGEAALSATLARSEYSRNRIERDNLLTALAGMNGGEPVQLTVNEFAASEMLPADFESWYAEAENGSPVLAYVAKQVNVSGQALKTEKIANAPKLTAGYMSELVTGSEFRGLTLGVTIPLWSVKNNVRQ
;
A
#
# COMPACT_ATOMS: atom_id res chain seq x y z
N ILE A 1 2.95 1.82 -3.67
CA ILE A 1 4.40 1.50 -3.63
C ILE A 1 4.85 1.25 -2.18
N LEU A 2 4.72 2.20 -1.23
CA LEU A 2 5.19 2.03 0.15
C LEU A 2 4.53 0.85 0.87
N LEU A 3 3.21 0.70 0.74
CA LEU A 3 2.47 -0.43 1.31
C LEU A 3 2.94 -1.77 0.73
N GLU A 4 3.22 -1.82 -0.56
CA GLU A 4 3.71 -3.01 -1.25
C GLU A 4 5.12 -3.39 -0.78
N ALA A 5 6.01 -2.41 -0.68
CA ALA A 5 7.35 -2.63 -0.14
C ALA A 5 7.30 -3.16 1.31
N ASN A 6 6.43 -2.59 2.16
CA ASN A 6 6.24 -3.08 3.53
C ASN A 6 5.75 -4.54 3.57
N LYS A 7 4.81 -4.92 2.70
CA LYS A 7 4.35 -6.31 2.61
C LYS A 7 5.49 -7.25 2.22
N LEU A 8 6.29 -6.88 1.20
CA LEU A 8 7.45 -7.67 0.80
C LEU A 8 8.46 -7.82 1.94
N CYS A 9 8.75 -6.74 2.68
CA CYS A 9 9.65 -6.79 3.83
C CYS A 9 9.12 -7.75 4.92
N LEU A 10 7.84 -7.69 5.26
CA LEU A 10 7.23 -8.59 6.25
C LEU A 10 7.28 -10.06 5.80
N GLU A 11 7.01 -10.32 4.52
CA GLU A 11 7.08 -11.66 3.96
C GLU A 11 8.54 -12.19 3.98
N ILE A 12 9.53 -11.36 3.66
CA ILE A 12 10.95 -11.74 3.73
C ILE A 12 11.36 -12.06 5.17
N ILE A 13 10.91 -11.27 6.17
CA ILE A 13 11.16 -11.55 7.60
C ILE A 13 10.57 -12.90 7.98
N TYR A 14 9.34 -13.19 7.56
CA TYR A 14 8.71 -14.49 7.76
C TYR A 14 9.51 -15.62 7.12
N ARG A 15 9.97 -15.47 5.86
CA ARG A 15 10.79 -16.48 5.18
C ARG A 15 12.14 -16.68 5.84
N ASN A 16 12.75 -15.63 6.41
CA ASN A 16 13.98 -15.75 7.17
C ASN A 16 13.78 -16.54 8.49
N ALA A 17 12.67 -16.30 9.20
CA ALA A 17 12.32 -17.07 10.39
C ALA A 17 12.05 -18.53 10.03
N LEU A 18 11.30 -18.79 8.96
CA LEU A 18 10.99 -20.13 8.49
C LEU A 18 12.24 -20.88 8.00
N ASP A 19 13.20 -20.20 7.36
CA ASP A 19 14.48 -20.79 6.92
C ASP A 19 15.24 -21.42 8.07
N ARG A 20 15.24 -20.75 9.23
CA ARG A 20 15.87 -21.26 10.44
C ARG A 20 15.20 -22.55 10.95
N GLU A 21 13.86 -22.59 10.97
CA GLU A 21 13.13 -23.77 11.44
C GLU A 21 13.22 -24.93 10.45
N LEU A 22 13.07 -24.66 9.16
CA LEU A 22 13.24 -25.70 8.12
C LEU A 22 14.67 -26.22 8.05
N GLY A 23 15.68 -25.37 8.29
CA GLY A 23 17.07 -25.78 8.39
C GLY A 23 17.32 -26.73 9.57
N ARG A 24 16.71 -26.47 10.73
CA ARG A 24 16.77 -27.39 11.88
C ARG A 24 16.09 -28.71 11.58
N ASN A 25 14.90 -28.68 11.00
CA ASN A 25 14.16 -29.87 10.63
C ASN A 25 14.95 -30.72 9.60
N LEU A 26 15.57 -30.10 8.60
CA LEU A 26 16.43 -30.77 7.63
C LEU A 26 17.61 -31.43 8.31
N ALA A 27 18.31 -30.75 9.21
CA ALA A 27 19.44 -31.31 9.94
C ALA A 27 19.03 -32.52 10.80
N GLN A 28 17.86 -32.45 11.46
CA GLN A 28 17.34 -33.58 12.27
C GLN A 28 16.96 -34.77 11.37
N THR A 29 16.27 -34.55 10.28
CA THR A 29 15.84 -35.64 9.39
C THR A 29 17.01 -36.24 8.60
N ASP A 30 18.02 -35.47 8.22
CA ASP A 30 19.26 -35.99 7.62
C ASP A 30 20.06 -36.83 8.63
N SER A 31 20.12 -36.43 9.92
CA SER A 31 20.75 -37.21 11.01
C SER A 31 20.02 -38.52 11.25
N LEU A 32 18.67 -38.47 11.27
CA LEU A 32 17.86 -39.69 11.42
C LEU A 32 18.03 -40.64 10.22
N LYS A 33 18.03 -40.13 9.01
CA LYS A 33 18.29 -40.92 7.78
C LYS A 33 19.64 -41.62 7.90
N THR A 34 20.69 -40.89 8.27
CA THR A 34 22.06 -41.46 8.40
C THR A 34 22.12 -42.56 9.45
N LEU A 35 21.42 -42.38 10.60
CA LEU A 35 21.33 -43.42 11.64
C LEU A 35 20.58 -44.66 11.13
N MET A 36 19.43 -44.47 10.48
CA MET A 36 18.62 -45.58 9.93
C MET A 36 19.37 -46.33 8.81
N GLU A 37 20.14 -45.63 7.99
CA GLU A 37 20.99 -46.22 6.98
C GLU A 37 22.05 -47.15 7.58
N LYS A 38 22.73 -46.71 8.68
CA LYS A 38 23.68 -47.51 9.42
C LYS A 38 23.03 -48.76 10.00
N LEU A 39 21.91 -48.59 10.70
CA LEU A 39 21.17 -49.71 11.34
C LEU A 39 20.63 -50.72 10.31
N TYR A 40 20.22 -50.23 9.13
CA TYR A 40 19.79 -51.08 8.01
C TYR A 40 20.96 -51.91 7.46
N ASN A 41 22.12 -51.32 7.29
CA ASN A 41 23.33 -52.02 6.82
C ASN A 41 23.82 -53.07 7.86
N GLU A 42 23.58 -52.84 9.13
CA GLU A 42 23.85 -53.79 10.25
C GLU A 42 22.75 -54.86 10.37
N GLY A 43 21.65 -54.76 9.64
CA GLY A 43 20.53 -55.70 9.74
C GLY A 43 19.61 -55.48 10.92
N ASN A 44 19.75 -54.37 11.65
CA ASN A 44 19.01 -54.05 12.87
C ASN A 44 17.62 -53.42 12.59
N VAL A 45 17.39 -52.83 11.41
CA VAL A 45 16.10 -52.26 11.00
C VAL A 45 15.71 -52.74 9.60
N GLY A 46 14.41 -52.71 9.30
CA GLY A 46 13.86 -53.12 8.03
C GLY A 46 14.02 -52.05 6.94
N ARG A 47 13.91 -52.51 5.69
CA ARG A 47 13.93 -51.61 4.51
C ARG A 47 12.87 -50.53 4.57
N LYS A 48 11.72 -50.83 5.19
CA LYS A 48 10.62 -49.89 5.37
C LYS A 48 11.05 -48.69 6.22
N ASP A 49 11.64 -48.96 7.41
CA ASP A 49 12.03 -47.93 8.39
C ASP A 49 13.10 -46.99 7.79
N TYR A 50 14.09 -47.56 7.09
CA TYR A 50 15.08 -46.77 6.36
C TYR A 50 14.42 -45.94 5.24
N GLY A 51 13.48 -46.54 4.50
CA GLY A 51 12.77 -45.87 3.41
C GLY A 51 11.94 -44.67 3.88
N GLU A 52 11.27 -44.82 5.05
CA GLU A 52 10.51 -43.72 5.66
C GLU A 52 11.43 -42.58 6.15
N ALA A 53 12.55 -42.87 6.73
CA ALA A 53 13.54 -41.87 7.13
C ALA A 53 14.15 -41.14 5.90
N ALA A 54 14.46 -41.89 4.84
CA ALA A 54 14.97 -41.32 3.61
C ALA A 54 13.96 -40.42 2.90
N LEU A 55 12.67 -40.81 2.90
CA LEU A 55 11.59 -40.00 2.36
C LEU A 55 11.40 -38.70 3.18
N SER A 56 11.39 -38.81 4.52
CA SER A 56 11.27 -37.67 5.42
C SER A 56 12.39 -36.64 5.18
N ALA A 57 13.66 -37.08 5.08
CA ALA A 57 14.77 -36.19 4.77
C ALA A 57 14.65 -35.53 3.38
N THR A 58 14.12 -36.26 2.40
CA THR A 58 13.90 -35.74 1.04
C THR A 58 12.83 -34.65 1.04
N LEU A 59 11.72 -34.86 1.74
CA LEU A 59 10.64 -33.89 1.90
C LEU A 59 11.14 -32.63 2.62
N ALA A 60 11.84 -32.79 3.74
CA ALA A 60 12.40 -31.65 4.49
C ALA A 60 13.36 -30.83 3.63
N ARG A 61 14.20 -31.47 2.82
CA ARG A 61 15.11 -30.80 1.88
C ARG A 61 14.35 -30.04 0.79
N SER A 62 13.27 -30.62 0.28
CA SER A 62 12.42 -29.96 -0.72
C SER A 62 11.77 -28.71 -0.15
N GLU A 63 11.21 -28.78 1.07
CA GLU A 63 10.58 -27.63 1.72
C GLU A 63 11.59 -26.51 2.04
N TYR A 64 12.77 -26.86 2.54
CA TYR A 64 13.84 -25.91 2.79
C TYR A 64 14.27 -25.21 1.50
N SER A 65 14.49 -25.97 0.41
CA SER A 65 14.88 -25.41 -0.89
C SER A 65 13.81 -24.50 -1.47
N ARG A 66 12.54 -24.90 -1.37
CA ARG A 66 11.40 -24.08 -1.83
C ARG A 66 11.33 -22.76 -1.08
N ASN A 67 11.46 -22.79 0.24
CA ASN A 67 11.45 -21.55 1.04
C ASN A 67 12.57 -20.59 0.62
N ARG A 68 13.76 -21.10 0.34
CA ARG A 68 14.87 -20.27 -0.13
C ARG A 68 14.59 -19.63 -1.49
N ILE A 69 14.06 -20.39 -2.45
CA ILE A 69 13.68 -19.86 -3.77
C ILE A 69 12.63 -18.74 -3.62
N GLU A 70 11.61 -18.98 -2.82
CA GLU A 70 10.56 -17.99 -2.57
C GLU A 70 11.12 -16.72 -1.91
N ARG A 71 12.02 -16.87 -0.92
CA ARG A 71 12.72 -15.73 -0.30
C ARG A 71 13.55 -14.94 -1.33
N ASP A 72 14.31 -15.63 -2.17
CA ASP A 72 15.17 -14.98 -3.17
C ASP A 72 14.32 -14.25 -4.23
N ASN A 73 13.17 -14.81 -4.60
CA ASN A 73 12.19 -14.12 -5.46
C ASN A 73 11.64 -12.84 -4.83
N LEU A 74 11.33 -12.87 -3.54
CA LEU A 74 10.85 -11.68 -2.80
C LEU A 74 11.95 -10.60 -2.71
N LEU A 75 13.19 -11.00 -2.45
CA LEU A 75 14.33 -10.08 -2.45
C LEU A 75 14.55 -9.44 -3.83
N THR A 76 14.39 -10.23 -4.89
CA THR A 76 14.46 -9.71 -6.27
C THR A 76 13.33 -8.72 -6.57
N ALA A 77 12.11 -9.02 -6.12
CA ALA A 77 10.99 -8.09 -6.26
C ALA A 77 11.22 -6.79 -5.48
N LEU A 78 11.75 -6.87 -4.26
CA LEU A 78 12.08 -5.71 -3.44
C LEU A 78 13.20 -4.87 -4.08
N ALA A 79 14.24 -5.51 -4.64
CA ALA A 79 15.29 -4.84 -5.39
C ALA A 79 14.74 -4.10 -6.62
N GLY A 80 13.78 -4.71 -7.34
CA GLY A 80 13.09 -4.06 -8.45
C GLY A 80 12.37 -2.76 -8.04
N MET A 81 11.79 -2.72 -6.83
CA MET A 81 11.17 -1.51 -6.28
C MET A 81 12.20 -0.46 -5.81
N ASN A 82 13.43 -0.89 -5.55
CA ASN A 82 14.58 -0.06 -5.14
C ASN A 82 15.48 0.34 -6.32
N GLY A 83 14.92 0.46 -7.51
CA GLY A 83 15.70 0.86 -8.69
C GLY A 83 16.69 -0.19 -9.20
N GLY A 84 16.53 -1.45 -8.82
CA GLY A 84 17.40 -2.58 -9.19
C GLY A 84 18.54 -2.84 -8.20
N GLU A 85 18.71 -1.97 -7.19
CA GLU A 85 19.76 -2.17 -6.18
C GLU A 85 19.35 -3.23 -5.15
N PRO A 86 20.23 -4.23 -4.88
CA PRO A 86 19.94 -5.29 -3.92
C PRO A 86 19.70 -4.76 -2.50
N VAL A 87 18.65 -5.24 -1.87
CA VAL A 87 18.34 -4.94 -0.48
C VAL A 87 18.72 -6.14 0.39
N GLN A 88 19.55 -5.94 1.42
CA GLN A 88 19.87 -6.97 2.40
C GLN A 88 18.94 -6.87 3.59
N LEU A 89 18.04 -7.82 3.72
CA LEU A 89 17.11 -7.93 4.84
C LEU A 89 17.36 -9.26 5.57
N THR A 90 18.17 -9.21 6.62
CA THR A 90 18.59 -10.39 7.40
C THR A 90 17.78 -10.59 8.69
N VAL A 91 16.87 -9.67 8.99
CA VAL A 91 15.99 -9.74 10.17
C VAL A 91 15.07 -10.95 10.03
N ASN A 92 14.94 -11.72 11.09
CA ASN A 92 14.13 -12.94 11.18
C ASN A 92 13.13 -12.91 12.35
N GLU A 93 12.94 -11.75 12.96
CA GLU A 93 11.99 -11.52 14.04
C GLU A 93 11.13 -10.30 13.69
N PHE A 94 9.84 -10.42 13.94
CA PHE A 94 8.95 -9.28 13.80
C PHE A 94 9.19 -8.32 14.99
N ALA A 95 9.14 -7.02 14.70
CA ALA A 95 9.09 -6.04 15.76
C ALA A 95 7.89 -6.35 16.68
N ALA A 96 8.06 -6.19 17.98
CA ALA A 96 6.96 -6.32 18.90
C ALA A 96 5.84 -5.37 18.45
N SER A 97 4.62 -5.90 18.31
CA SER A 97 3.46 -5.06 18.05
C SER A 97 3.31 -4.08 19.21
N GLU A 98 3.26 -2.80 18.92
CA GLU A 98 2.87 -1.83 19.93
C GLU A 98 1.52 -2.24 20.49
N MET A 99 1.43 -2.32 21.82
CA MET A 99 0.16 -2.62 22.47
C MET A 99 -0.81 -1.50 22.09
N LEU A 100 -1.98 -1.88 21.57
CA LEU A 100 -3.05 -0.92 21.35
C LEU A 100 -3.32 -0.16 22.66
N PRO A 101 -3.52 1.16 22.61
CA PRO A 101 -3.90 1.92 23.79
C PRO A 101 -5.09 1.27 24.50
N ALA A 102 -5.06 1.26 25.82
CA ALA A 102 -6.15 0.68 26.61
C ALA A 102 -7.49 1.43 26.43
N ASP A 103 -7.43 2.69 26.04
CA ASP A 103 -8.58 3.54 25.75
C ASP A 103 -8.83 3.61 24.23
N PHE A 104 -9.94 3.03 23.81
CA PHE A 104 -10.35 3.02 22.40
C PHE A 104 -10.58 4.44 21.85
N GLU A 105 -11.17 5.34 22.64
CA GLU A 105 -11.50 6.69 22.17
C GLU A 105 -10.25 7.51 21.85
N SER A 106 -9.21 7.40 22.69
CA SER A 106 -7.93 8.07 22.43
C SER A 106 -7.25 7.52 21.19
N TRP A 107 -7.24 6.21 21.03
CA TRP A 107 -6.70 5.55 19.86
C TRP A 107 -7.46 5.91 18.58
N TYR A 108 -8.80 5.93 18.67
CA TYR A 108 -9.64 6.28 17.53
C TYR A 108 -9.43 7.73 17.08
N ALA A 109 -9.36 8.66 18.03
CA ALA A 109 -9.10 10.06 17.73
C ALA A 109 -7.73 10.28 17.07
N GLU A 110 -6.70 9.57 17.52
CA GLU A 110 -5.38 9.61 16.90
C GLU A 110 -5.39 8.99 15.50
N ALA A 111 -6.02 7.83 15.33
CA ALA A 111 -6.17 7.17 14.04
C ALA A 111 -6.99 8.00 13.03
N GLU A 112 -8.06 8.66 13.50
CA GLU A 112 -8.88 9.57 12.69
C GLU A 112 -8.06 10.77 12.20
N ASN A 113 -7.33 11.43 13.09
CA ASN A 113 -6.47 12.56 12.77
C ASN A 113 -5.27 12.18 11.88
N GLY A 114 -4.75 10.98 12.04
CA GLY A 114 -3.62 10.44 11.25
C GLY A 114 -4.01 9.82 9.92
N SER A 115 -5.30 9.62 9.63
CA SER A 115 -5.76 8.93 8.43
C SER A 115 -5.70 9.79 7.18
N PRO A 116 -4.84 9.46 6.18
CA PRO A 116 -4.78 10.19 4.91
C PRO A 116 -6.10 10.12 4.13
N VAL A 117 -6.86 9.03 4.29
CA VAL A 117 -8.15 8.82 3.61
C VAL A 117 -9.19 9.78 4.16
N LEU A 118 -9.29 9.90 5.48
CA LEU A 118 -10.22 10.84 6.11
C LEU A 118 -9.84 12.29 5.82
N ALA A 119 -8.54 12.62 5.85
CA ALA A 119 -8.05 13.93 5.44
C ALA A 119 -8.40 14.27 3.97
N TYR A 120 -8.31 13.29 3.07
CA TYR A 120 -8.73 13.46 1.68
C TYR A 120 -10.24 13.72 1.58
N VAL A 121 -11.08 12.93 2.25
CA VAL A 121 -12.54 13.12 2.26
C VAL A 121 -12.92 14.48 2.85
N ALA A 122 -12.30 14.90 3.95
CA ALA A 122 -12.51 16.21 4.53
C ALA A 122 -12.17 17.36 3.56
N LYS A 123 -11.05 17.23 2.81
CA LYS A 123 -10.71 18.18 1.76
C LYS A 123 -11.73 18.19 0.61
N GLN A 124 -12.27 17.05 0.24
CA GLN A 124 -13.27 16.94 -0.81
C GLN A 124 -14.59 17.61 -0.41
N VAL A 125 -15.00 17.48 0.86
CA VAL A 125 -16.15 18.23 1.42
C VAL A 125 -15.89 19.73 1.36
N ASN A 126 -14.69 20.20 1.72
CA ASN A 126 -14.32 21.60 1.63
C ASN A 126 -14.35 22.12 0.18
N VAL A 127 -13.83 21.34 -0.79
CA VAL A 127 -13.87 21.69 -2.22
C VAL A 127 -15.32 21.81 -2.70
N SER A 128 -16.18 20.87 -2.33
CA SER A 128 -17.61 20.91 -2.68
C SER A 128 -18.30 22.12 -2.05
N GLY A 129 -17.96 22.47 -0.82
CA GLY A 129 -18.46 23.67 -0.14
C GLY A 129 -18.02 24.97 -0.82
N GLN A 130 -16.78 25.03 -1.33
CA GLN A 130 -16.29 26.17 -2.10
C GLN A 130 -16.96 26.25 -3.49
N ALA A 131 -17.13 25.11 -4.16
CA ALA A 131 -17.86 25.05 -5.42
C ALA A 131 -19.29 25.58 -5.28
N LEU A 132 -20.00 25.18 -4.20
CA LEU A 132 -21.32 25.68 -3.89
C LEU A 132 -21.32 27.22 -3.68
N LYS A 133 -20.32 27.76 -2.98
CA LYS A 133 -20.17 29.22 -2.80
C LYS A 133 -19.95 29.92 -4.15
N THR A 134 -19.09 29.34 -4.99
CA THR A 134 -18.82 29.89 -6.32
C THR A 134 -20.07 29.90 -7.20
N GLU A 135 -20.84 28.80 -7.20
CA GLU A 135 -22.11 28.73 -7.93
C GLU A 135 -23.15 29.75 -7.40
N LYS A 136 -23.22 29.93 -6.09
CA LYS A 136 -24.09 30.97 -5.52
C LYS A 136 -23.68 32.38 -5.98
N ILE A 137 -22.39 32.69 -6.03
CA ILE A 137 -21.87 33.97 -6.52
C ILE A 137 -22.08 34.10 -8.04
N ALA A 138 -21.88 33.02 -8.80
CA ALA A 138 -22.14 33.02 -10.25
C ALA A 138 -23.60 33.32 -10.62
N ASN A 139 -24.52 32.93 -9.71
CA ASN A 139 -25.96 33.21 -9.86
C ASN A 139 -26.38 34.56 -9.25
N ALA A 140 -25.47 35.34 -8.70
CA ALA A 140 -25.73 36.68 -8.23
C ALA A 140 -25.77 37.68 -9.41
N PRO A 141 -26.49 38.81 -9.28
CA PRO A 141 -26.45 39.86 -10.29
C PRO A 141 -25.02 40.36 -10.51
N LYS A 142 -24.58 40.38 -11.77
CA LYS A 142 -23.24 40.85 -12.14
C LYS A 142 -23.32 42.31 -12.56
N LEU A 143 -22.51 43.14 -11.94
CA LEU A 143 -22.30 44.51 -12.33
C LEU A 143 -21.10 44.60 -13.29
N THR A 144 -21.28 45.21 -14.44
CA THR A 144 -20.21 45.48 -15.40
C THR A 144 -20.04 46.98 -15.54
N ALA A 145 -18.80 47.45 -15.46
CA ALA A 145 -18.43 48.82 -15.76
C ALA A 145 -17.32 48.77 -16.82
N GLY A 146 -17.47 49.52 -17.88
CA GLY A 146 -16.51 49.54 -18.97
C GLY A 146 -16.34 50.96 -19.53
N TYR A 147 -15.19 51.20 -20.15
CA TYR A 147 -14.91 52.37 -20.97
C TYR A 147 -14.84 51.89 -22.43
N MET A 148 -15.58 52.59 -23.29
CA MET A 148 -15.59 52.30 -24.70
C MET A 148 -15.06 53.52 -25.45
N SER A 149 -14.12 53.31 -26.36
CA SER A 149 -13.66 54.31 -27.33
C SER A 149 -13.76 53.67 -28.71
N GLU A 150 -14.53 54.29 -29.57
CA GLU A 150 -14.76 53.84 -30.94
C GLU A 150 -14.47 54.99 -31.93
N LEU A 151 -13.67 54.68 -32.96
CA LEU A 151 -13.36 55.63 -34.02
C LEU A 151 -14.18 55.24 -35.26
N VAL A 152 -15.18 56.08 -35.61
CA VAL A 152 -16.04 55.86 -36.78
C VAL A 152 -15.85 57.04 -37.72
N THR A 153 -15.36 56.76 -38.92
CA THR A 153 -15.24 57.74 -40.04
C THR A 153 -14.66 59.11 -39.63
N GLY A 154 -13.58 59.13 -38.84
CA GLY A 154 -12.88 60.35 -38.42
C GLY A 154 -13.44 61.06 -37.19
N SER A 155 -14.45 60.48 -36.55
CA SER A 155 -15.01 61.00 -35.30
C SER A 155 -14.78 59.96 -34.17
N GLU A 156 -14.18 60.39 -33.05
CA GLU A 156 -13.92 59.55 -31.89
C GLU A 156 -15.05 59.67 -30.87
N PHE A 157 -15.70 58.54 -30.60
CA PHE A 157 -16.75 58.44 -29.60
C PHE A 157 -16.17 57.79 -28.35
N ARG A 158 -16.29 58.42 -27.21
CA ARG A 158 -15.85 57.91 -25.89
C ARG A 158 -17.05 57.84 -24.97
N GLY A 159 -17.22 56.68 -24.30
CA GLY A 159 -18.35 56.50 -23.42
C GLY A 159 -18.01 55.59 -22.22
N LEU A 160 -18.78 55.74 -21.16
CA LEU A 160 -18.80 54.85 -20.04
C LEU A 160 -20.00 53.92 -20.18
N THR A 161 -19.76 52.63 -20.03
CA THR A 161 -20.81 51.60 -20.09
C THR A 161 -21.02 51.07 -18.69
N LEU A 162 -22.25 51.07 -18.19
CA LEU A 162 -22.67 50.40 -16.96
C LEU A 162 -23.73 49.37 -17.34
N GLY A 163 -23.52 48.14 -16.89
CA GLY A 163 -24.47 47.06 -17.15
C GLY A 163 -24.75 46.23 -15.89
N VAL A 164 -25.96 45.72 -15.81
CA VAL A 164 -26.39 44.78 -14.76
C VAL A 164 -26.93 43.54 -15.47
N THR A 165 -26.29 42.38 -15.22
CA THR A 165 -26.76 41.10 -15.75
C THR A 165 -27.46 40.33 -14.63
N ILE A 166 -28.75 40.05 -14.76
CA ILE A 166 -29.53 39.28 -13.82
C ILE A 166 -29.82 37.90 -14.44
N PRO A 167 -29.27 36.80 -13.88
CA PRO A 167 -29.51 35.44 -14.38
C PRO A 167 -30.90 34.96 -13.97
N LEU A 168 -31.93 35.18 -14.80
CA LEU A 168 -33.33 34.86 -14.46
C LEU A 168 -33.67 33.35 -14.63
N TRP A 169 -32.86 32.56 -15.36
CA TRP A 169 -33.23 31.23 -15.80
C TRP A 169 -32.28 30.11 -15.37
N SER A 170 -31.09 30.39 -14.84
CA SER A 170 -30.06 29.38 -14.56
C SER A 170 -30.09 28.82 -13.13
N VAL A 171 -30.92 29.40 -12.26
CA VAL A 171 -30.85 29.11 -10.79
C VAL A 171 -31.36 27.75 -10.39
N LYS A 172 -32.13 27.04 -11.23
CA LYS A 172 -32.80 25.80 -10.79
C LYS A 172 -32.02 24.50 -11.03
N ASN A 173 -31.04 24.45 -11.92
CA ASN A 173 -30.43 23.18 -12.32
C ASN A 173 -29.07 22.87 -11.67
N ASN A 174 -28.29 23.86 -11.23
CA ASN A 174 -26.92 23.63 -10.77
C ASN A 174 -26.75 23.50 -9.24
N VAL A 175 -27.78 23.84 -8.47
CA VAL A 175 -27.73 23.77 -6.98
C VAL A 175 -28.27 22.43 -6.44
N ARG A 176 -28.79 21.55 -7.33
CA ARG A 176 -29.40 20.26 -6.95
C ARG A 176 -28.51 19.03 -7.23
N GLN A 177 -27.32 19.21 -7.75
CA GLN A 177 -26.29 18.18 -7.83
C GLN A 177 -25.34 18.32 -6.65
#